data_f33970a89c6ed265daa1f947f58b1d81
#
_entry.id   f33970a89c6ed265daa1f947f58b1d81
#
_cell.length_a   1.000
_cell.length_b   1.000
_cell.length_c   1.000
_cell.angle_alpha   90.00
_cell.angle_beta   90.00
_cell.angle_gamma   90.00
#
_symmetry.space_group_name_H-M   'P 1'
#
loop_
_entity.id
_entity.type
_entity.pdbx_description
1 polymer ?
#
loop_
_entity_poly.entity_id
_entity_poly.type
_entity_poly.pdbx_seq_one_letter_code
_entity_poly.pdbx_strand_id
1 'polypeptide(L)'
;MRYPFGMTDKKFTAYQGVLSHMSARLAFDSRIPIFQGIYLKRPGLPRRVNRELRAAFTLVEILVVILIIGVLLSLLAVAINGARERARGVTCQNHLKQLALAVQNYESVHQQLPVGNAKGWSFHYQILTQLDNPTLWESLQAEGGKDPDYCLKVKESIPIFLCPSDGATSLPLAATNYAGNAGVWPLTTGFNGAFVIPQAIDIYNNSPVRVTSGMISDGLSNTSLVSEVIHADGGFAPERTNWDTVRKYFHINDFAHACQSVLGSNQHSVEGDRFARGYPWSAGDVGYTLYTHVTPPNSVSCNHNTVVLEAAIAPSSYHPGIVHTVFMDGSNRPVADQVDIQVFRSFGSRNSLDR
;
A
#
# COMPACT_ATOMS: atom_id res chain seq x y z
N MET A 1 -3.15 -40.32 -7.04
CA MET A 1 -2.38 -40.39 -8.30
C MET A 1 -0.99 -39.85 -8.04
N ARG A 2 0.05 -40.64 -8.26
CA ARG A 2 1.46 -40.30 -8.00
C ARG A 2 2.00 -39.49 -9.17
N TYR A 3 2.67 -38.38 -8.91
CA TYR A 3 3.55 -37.71 -9.88
C TYR A 3 5.02 -38.01 -9.57
N PRO A 4 5.85 -38.28 -10.57
CA PRO A 4 7.23 -38.67 -10.42
C PRO A 4 8.16 -37.44 -10.28
N PHE A 5 9.08 -37.57 -9.36
CA PHE A 5 10.33 -36.80 -9.22
C PHE A 5 11.30 -37.10 -10.37
N GLY A 6 11.96 -36.10 -10.89
CA GLY A 6 13.20 -36.22 -11.58
C GLY A 6 13.39 -35.23 -12.72
N MET A 7 14.13 -34.13 -12.48
CA MET A 7 15.04 -33.59 -13.49
C MET A 7 16.18 -32.80 -12.85
N THR A 8 17.33 -33.24 -13.18
CA THR A 8 18.68 -32.93 -12.77
C THR A 8 19.16 -31.53 -13.12
N ASP A 9 20.07 -31.05 -12.26
CA ASP A 9 21.07 -29.99 -12.50
C ASP A 9 21.64 -29.99 -13.91
N LYS A 10 21.66 -28.84 -14.55
CA LYS A 10 22.75 -28.26 -15.37
C LYS A 10 22.31 -26.96 -16.04
N LYS A 11 22.86 -25.83 -15.60
CA LYS A 11 23.37 -24.68 -16.35
C LYS A 11 23.38 -23.42 -15.49
N PHE A 12 24.34 -23.40 -14.61
CA PHE A 12 24.86 -22.16 -14.05
C PHE A 12 26.28 -22.02 -14.65
N THR A 13 26.42 -21.27 -15.73
CA THR A 13 27.68 -20.63 -16.15
C THR A 13 27.40 -19.75 -17.37
N ALA A 14 27.77 -18.53 -17.25
CA ALA A 14 27.93 -17.49 -18.29
C ALA A 14 27.00 -16.28 -18.11
N TYR A 15 27.46 -15.32 -17.31
CA TYR A 15 27.40 -13.89 -17.61
C TYR A 15 28.27 -13.13 -16.59
N GLN A 16 29.59 -13.38 -16.67
CA GLN A 16 30.61 -12.43 -16.24
C GLN A 16 31.34 -11.96 -17.51
N GLY A 17 31.25 -10.70 -17.80
CA GLY A 17 32.03 -10.10 -18.85
C GLY A 17 31.24 -9.12 -19.70
N VAL A 18 31.06 -7.89 -19.25
CA VAL A 18 31.12 -6.63 -20.02
C VAL A 18 30.97 -5.48 -19.02
N LEU A 19 32.07 -5.09 -18.39
CA LEU A 19 32.23 -3.79 -17.72
C LEU A 19 33.72 -3.46 -17.75
N SER A 20 34.22 -3.11 -18.93
CA SER A 20 35.46 -2.38 -19.06
C SER A 20 35.42 -1.58 -20.36
N HIS A 21 35.74 -0.33 -20.27
CA HIS A 21 35.87 0.69 -21.32
C HIS A 21 34.74 1.70 -21.41
N MET A 22 34.85 2.74 -20.58
CA MET A 22 34.64 4.13 -20.99
C MET A 22 35.23 5.08 -19.95
N SER A 23 36.57 5.15 -19.89
CA SER A 23 37.27 6.30 -19.32
C SER A 23 37.61 7.23 -20.45
N ALA A 24 36.80 8.20 -20.74
CA ALA A 24 37.10 9.28 -21.65
C ALA A 24 38.05 10.26 -20.94
N ARG A 25 39.34 10.25 -21.36
CA ARG A 25 40.33 11.26 -21.02
C ARG A 25 40.00 12.55 -21.76
N LEU A 26 39.64 13.58 -21.03
CA LEU A 26 39.72 14.95 -21.54
C LEU A 26 41.19 15.42 -21.48
N ALA A 27 41.85 15.40 -22.63
CA ALA A 27 43.14 16.02 -22.82
C ALA A 27 42.95 17.54 -22.98
N PHE A 28 43.46 18.29 -22.03
CA PHE A 28 43.56 19.75 -22.10
C PHE A 28 44.82 20.11 -22.91
N ASP A 29 44.61 20.61 -24.11
CA ASP A 29 45.70 21.07 -24.99
C ASP A 29 46.16 22.47 -24.53
N SER A 30 47.37 22.53 -23.99
CA SER A 30 48.06 23.74 -23.53
C SER A 30 48.95 24.29 -24.61
N ARG A 31 48.45 25.16 -25.46
CA ARG A 31 49.30 26.02 -26.32
C ARG A 31 48.80 27.45 -26.26
N ILE A 32 49.44 28.25 -25.38
CA ILE A 32 49.39 29.71 -25.45
C ILE A 32 50.83 30.20 -25.56
N PRO A 33 51.16 31.06 -26.56
CA PRO A 33 52.53 31.50 -26.80
C PRO A 33 52.97 32.52 -25.76
N ILE A 34 54.29 32.39 -25.44
CA ILE A 34 55.00 33.20 -24.48
C ILE A 34 55.22 34.62 -25.12
N PHE A 35 54.58 35.62 -24.49
CA PHE A 35 54.96 37.02 -24.75
C PHE A 35 56.12 37.43 -23.81
N GLN A 36 57.26 37.63 -24.33
CA GLN A 36 58.37 38.24 -23.61
C GLN A 36 58.11 39.75 -23.44
N GLY A 37 57.74 40.16 -22.24
CA GLY A 37 57.52 41.53 -21.82
C GLY A 37 58.63 42.00 -20.93
N ILE A 38 59.25 43.07 -21.39
CA ILE A 38 60.39 43.84 -20.89
C ILE A 38 60.21 44.21 -19.40
N TYR A 39 61.17 43.82 -18.54
CA TYR A 39 61.24 44.19 -17.14
C TYR A 39 61.68 45.67 -16.99
N LEU A 40 60.75 46.56 -16.67
CA LEU A 40 61.05 47.87 -16.06
C LEU A 40 61.01 47.74 -14.54
N LYS A 41 62.19 47.81 -13.93
CA LYS A 41 62.42 47.79 -12.51
C LYS A 41 61.94 49.14 -11.92
N ARG A 42 60.79 49.16 -11.26
CA ARG A 42 60.29 50.29 -10.43
C ARG A 42 60.86 50.19 -9.02
N PRO A 43 61.32 51.30 -8.42
CA PRO A 43 61.83 51.30 -7.05
C PRO A 43 60.72 51.11 -6.06
N GLY A 44 60.96 50.24 -5.07
CA GLY A 44 60.01 49.78 -4.14
C GLY A 44 59.46 50.84 -3.19
N LEU A 45 58.14 50.99 -3.18
CA LEU A 45 57.40 51.59 -2.09
C LEU A 45 57.28 50.57 -0.95
N PRO A 46 57.43 50.95 0.31
CA PRO A 46 57.27 50.02 1.43
C PRO A 46 55.85 49.53 1.48
N ARG A 47 55.64 48.23 1.24
CA ARG A 47 54.36 47.55 1.49
C ARG A 47 53.99 47.71 2.97
N ARG A 48 52.99 48.55 3.25
CA ARG A 48 52.30 48.50 4.52
C ARG A 48 51.64 47.11 4.62
N VAL A 49 52.26 46.25 5.41
CA VAL A 49 51.62 45.00 5.84
C VAL A 49 50.51 45.42 6.77
N ASN A 50 49.30 45.54 6.23
CA ASN A 50 48.10 45.54 7.05
C ASN A 50 48.12 44.20 7.80
N ARG A 51 48.58 44.20 9.04
CA ARG A 51 48.29 43.15 10.01
C ARG A 51 46.79 43.19 10.28
N GLU A 52 46.01 42.50 9.48
CA GLU A 52 44.68 42.12 9.88
C GLU A 52 44.84 41.33 11.17
N LEU A 53 44.34 41.89 12.25
CA LEU A 53 44.21 41.19 13.51
C LEU A 53 43.31 40.00 13.29
N ARG A 54 43.89 38.85 12.99
CA ARG A 54 43.17 37.58 12.99
C ARG A 54 42.72 37.34 14.41
N ALA A 55 41.44 37.61 14.68
CA ALA A 55 40.83 37.24 15.94
C ALA A 55 41.02 35.71 16.08
N ALA A 56 41.84 35.31 17.06
CA ALA A 56 42.04 33.92 17.39
C ALA A 56 40.80 33.47 18.23
N PHE A 57 40.07 32.50 17.72
CA PHE A 57 38.97 31.91 18.48
C PHE A 57 39.50 31.21 19.71
N THR A 58 38.82 31.41 20.83
CA THR A 58 39.12 30.69 22.06
C THR A 58 38.51 29.28 22.04
N LEU A 59 39.15 28.34 22.72
CA LEU A 59 38.64 26.96 22.82
C LEU A 59 37.22 26.93 23.42
N VAL A 60 36.95 27.85 24.37
CA VAL A 60 35.64 27.97 25.03
C VAL A 60 34.54 28.41 24.04
N GLU A 61 34.83 29.37 23.15
CA GLU A 61 33.86 29.82 22.14
C GLU A 61 33.45 28.67 21.21
N ILE A 62 34.39 27.84 20.77
CA ILE A 62 34.07 26.67 19.97
C ILE A 62 33.27 25.65 20.76
N LEU A 63 33.62 25.39 22.02
CA LEU A 63 32.96 24.44 22.88
C LEU A 63 31.48 24.81 23.13
N VAL A 64 31.20 26.10 23.38
CA VAL A 64 29.83 26.59 23.56
C VAL A 64 28.99 26.45 22.27
N VAL A 65 29.61 26.77 21.13
CA VAL A 65 28.92 26.65 19.83
C VAL A 65 28.54 25.21 19.54
N ILE A 66 29.46 24.25 19.71
CA ILE A 66 29.11 22.82 19.44
C ILE A 66 28.08 22.28 20.44
N LEU A 67 28.09 22.77 21.72
CA LEU A 67 27.07 22.41 22.67
C LEU A 67 25.68 22.89 22.23
N ILE A 68 25.55 24.14 21.81
CA ILE A 68 24.28 24.71 21.34
C ILE A 68 23.81 23.97 20.07
N ILE A 69 24.70 23.75 19.11
CA ILE A 69 24.36 22.98 17.88
C ILE A 69 23.91 21.55 18.23
N GLY A 70 24.59 20.89 19.19
CA GLY A 70 24.22 19.53 19.61
C GLY A 70 22.81 19.48 20.22
N VAL A 71 22.46 20.44 21.07
CA VAL A 71 21.10 20.54 21.62
C VAL A 71 20.07 20.81 20.54
N LEU A 72 20.33 21.76 19.62
CA LEU A 72 19.40 22.07 18.52
C LEU A 72 19.20 20.87 17.59
N LEU A 73 20.26 20.16 17.23
CA LEU A 73 20.18 18.96 16.38
C LEU A 73 19.40 17.83 17.06
N SER A 74 19.54 17.64 18.36
CA SER A 74 18.80 16.60 19.08
C SER A 74 17.28 16.85 19.07
N LEU A 75 16.84 18.09 19.26
CA LEU A 75 15.44 18.48 19.18
C LEU A 75 14.91 18.37 17.75
N LEU A 76 15.70 18.76 16.76
CA LEU A 76 15.35 18.74 15.34
C LEU A 76 15.15 17.28 14.84
N ALA A 77 15.98 16.34 15.29
CA ALA A 77 15.90 14.94 14.87
C ALA A 77 14.54 14.30 15.20
N VAL A 78 13.98 14.58 16.38
CA VAL A 78 12.65 14.10 16.78
C VAL A 78 11.55 14.74 15.93
N ALA A 79 11.64 16.06 15.69
CA ALA A 79 10.65 16.78 14.89
C ALA A 79 10.60 16.31 13.44
N ILE A 80 11.75 15.99 12.83
CA ILE A 80 11.83 15.52 11.43
C ILE A 80 11.12 14.19 11.25
N ASN A 81 11.26 13.24 12.17
CA ASN A 81 10.60 11.93 12.06
C ASN A 81 9.07 12.06 12.08
N GLY A 82 8.54 12.91 12.96
CA GLY A 82 7.10 13.19 12.98
C GLY A 82 6.60 13.91 11.73
N ALA A 83 7.39 14.83 11.19
CA ALA A 83 7.05 15.53 9.94
C ALA A 83 7.04 14.58 8.73
N ARG A 84 8.02 13.66 8.65
CA ARG A 84 8.08 12.66 7.59
C ARG A 84 6.87 11.73 7.60
N GLU A 85 6.47 11.25 8.79
CA GLU A 85 5.31 10.35 8.89
C GLU A 85 4.01 11.06 8.50
N ARG A 86 3.82 12.32 8.92
CA ARG A 86 2.67 13.12 8.47
C ARG A 86 2.67 13.31 6.95
N ALA A 87 3.83 13.56 6.34
CA ALA A 87 3.96 13.69 4.89
C ALA A 87 3.58 12.39 4.17
N ARG A 88 4.00 11.22 4.69
CA ARG A 88 3.57 9.91 4.17
C ARG A 88 2.06 9.73 4.28
N GLY A 89 1.46 10.09 5.42
CA GLY A 89 0.01 10.02 5.61
C GLY A 89 -0.75 10.88 4.60
N VAL A 90 -0.27 12.08 4.29
CA VAL A 90 -0.86 12.92 3.23
C VAL A 90 -0.77 12.25 1.86
N THR A 91 0.35 11.57 1.55
CA THR A 91 0.50 10.81 0.31
C THR A 91 -0.51 9.66 0.24
N CYS A 92 -0.66 8.87 1.32
CA CYS A 92 -1.63 7.76 1.37
C CYS A 92 -3.07 8.26 1.21
N GLN A 93 -3.42 9.40 1.83
CA GLN A 93 -4.72 10.05 1.64
C GLN A 93 -4.96 10.51 0.19
N ASN A 94 -3.93 11.03 -0.47
CA ASN A 94 -4.02 11.42 -1.88
C ASN A 94 -4.22 10.21 -2.80
N HIS A 95 -3.56 9.07 -2.53
CA HIS A 95 -3.79 7.83 -3.25
C HIS A 95 -5.24 7.35 -3.09
N LEU A 96 -5.77 7.34 -1.85
CA LEU A 96 -7.17 7.00 -1.59
C LEU A 96 -8.15 7.91 -2.35
N LYS A 97 -7.90 9.22 -2.41
CA LYS A 97 -8.72 10.15 -3.19
C LYS A 97 -8.68 9.85 -4.69
N GLN A 98 -7.50 9.55 -5.23
CA GLN A 98 -7.36 9.19 -6.64
C GLN A 98 -8.09 7.88 -6.96
N LEU A 99 -8.01 6.89 -6.05
CA LEU A 99 -8.77 5.64 -6.19
C LEU A 99 -10.28 5.88 -6.16
N ALA A 100 -10.77 6.74 -5.26
CA ALA A 100 -12.18 7.08 -5.19
C ALA A 100 -12.66 7.79 -6.47
N LEU A 101 -11.88 8.74 -6.98
CA LEU A 101 -12.18 9.41 -8.25
C LEU A 101 -12.18 8.44 -9.42
N ALA A 102 -11.24 7.49 -9.46
CA ALA A 102 -11.20 6.46 -10.51
C ALA A 102 -12.44 5.54 -10.46
N VAL A 103 -12.91 5.16 -9.26
CA VAL A 103 -14.15 4.40 -9.08
C VAL A 103 -15.37 5.20 -9.52
N GLN A 104 -15.47 6.49 -9.18
CA GLN A 104 -16.56 7.36 -9.62
C GLN A 104 -16.55 7.58 -11.13
N ASN A 105 -15.37 7.76 -11.74
CA ASN A 105 -15.22 7.84 -13.19
C ASN A 105 -15.63 6.52 -13.88
N TYR A 106 -15.24 5.37 -13.30
CA TYR A 106 -15.69 4.06 -13.77
C TYR A 106 -17.21 3.96 -13.73
N GLU A 107 -17.86 4.36 -12.63
CA GLU A 107 -19.31 4.36 -12.50
C GLU A 107 -19.98 5.25 -13.54
N SER A 108 -19.42 6.43 -13.82
CA SER A 108 -19.98 7.35 -14.81
C SER A 108 -20.02 6.74 -16.23
N VAL A 109 -19.00 5.93 -16.57
CA VAL A 109 -18.90 5.27 -17.88
C VAL A 109 -19.72 3.99 -17.95
N HIS A 110 -19.64 3.16 -16.91
CA HIS A 110 -20.22 1.80 -16.91
C HIS A 110 -21.61 1.74 -16.27
N GLN A 111 -22.10 2.84 -15.68
CA GLN A 111 -23.38 2.95 -14.97
C GLN A 111 -23.53 1.94 -13.83
N GLN A 112 -22.39 1.56 -13.24
CA GLN A 112 -22.29 0.69 -12.06
C GLN A 112 -20.91 0.84 -11.42
N LEU A 113 -20.80 0.57 -10.13
CA LEU A 113 -19.49 0.44 -9.47
C LEU A 113 -18.73 -0.77 -10.00
N PRO A 114 -17.38 -0.75 -9.97
CA PRO A 114 -16.60 -1.95 -10.24
C PRO A 114 -16.95 -3.03 -9.21
N VAL A 115 -16.90 -4.29 -9.62
CA VAL A 115 -17.17 -5.41 -8.72
C VAL A 115 -15.90 -5.83 -7.97
N GLY A 116 -16.05 -6.38 -6.79
CA GLY A 116 -14.92 -6.84 -5.98
C GLY A 116 -14.15 -8.00 -6.60
N ASN A 117 -14.85 -8.84 -7.37
CA ASN A 117 -14.27 -9.93 -8.15
C ASN A 117 -14.95 -10.04 -9.52
N ALA A 118 -14.22 -9.73 -10.56
CA ALA A 118 -14.65 -9.89 -11.96
C ALA A 118 -13.93 -11.08 -12.60
N LYS A 119 -14.43 -12.30 -12.37
CA LYS A 119 -13.78 -13.53 -12.87
C LYS A 119 -12.31 -13.65 -12.42
N GLY A 120 -12.07 -13.43 -11.15
CA GLY A 120 -10.71 -13.43 -10.54
C GLY A 120 -10.07 -12.06 -10.45
N TRP A 121 -10.44 -11.09 -11.26
CA TRP A 121 -9.84 -9.76 -11.28
C TRP A 121 -10.45 -8.82 -10.24
N SER A 122 -9.60 -8.04 -9.59
CA SER A 122 -9.97 -7.06 -8.57
C SER A 122 -10.67 -5.82 -9.16
N PHE A 123 -11.23 -4.99 -8.27
CA PHE A 123 -11.69 -3.67 -8.67
C PHE A 123 -10.54 -2.76 -9.12
N HIS A 124 -9.32 -2.94 -8.60
CA HIS A 124 -8.13 -2.18 -9.04
C HIS A 124 -7.86 -2.38 -10.54
N TYR A 125 -7.96 -3.63 -11.01
CA TYR A 125 -7.81 -3.93 -12.43
C TYR A 125 -8.87 -3.22 -13.28
N GLN A 126 -10.11 -3.20 -12.82
CA GLN A 126 -11.22 -2.59 -13.56
C GLN A 126 -11.08 -1.07 -13.70
N ILE A 127 -10.42 -0.40 -12.74
CA ILE A 127 -10.23 1.06 -12.76
C ILE A 127 -8.89 1.51 -13.36
N LEU A 128 -8.06 0.61 -13.91
CA LEU A 128 -6.74 0.97 -14.47
C LEU A 128 -6.82 2.03 -15.59
N THR A 129 -7.85 1.96 -16.42
CA THR A 129 -8.06 2.94 -17.48
C THR A 129 -8.40 4.34 -16.94
N GLN A 130 -8.98 4.43 -15.75
CA GLN A 130 -9.27 5.68 -15.05
C GLN A 130 -8.08 6.18 -14.21
N LEU A 131 -7.02 5.39 -14.11
CA LEU A 131 -5.76 5.71 -13.44
C LEU A 131 -4.61 5.97 -14.44
N ASP A 132 -4.96 6.36 -15.67
CA ASP A 132 -4.01 6.64 -16.76
C ASP A 132 -3.07 5.47 -17.12
N ASN A 133 -3.54 4.23 -16.91
CA ASN A 133 -2.80 3.01 -17.24
C ASN A 133 -3.52 2.10 -18.28
N PRO A 134 -3.97 2.63 -19.43
CA PRO A 134 -4.73 1.84 -20.41
C PRO A 134 -3.86 0.75 -21.06
N THR A 135 -2.57 1.02 -21.29
CA THR A 135 -1.65 0.05 -21.91
C THR A 135 -1.42 -1.17 -21.03
N LEU A 136 -1.30 -0.97 -19.72
CA LEU A 136 -1.21 -2.08 -18.77
C LEU A 136 -2.52 -2.87 -18.75
N TRP A 137 -3.66 -2.21 -18.73
CA TRP A 137 -4.97 -2.87 -18.79
C TRP A 137 -5.12 -3.73 -20.04
N GLU A 138 -4.76 -3.21 -21.21
CA GLU A 138 -4.82 -3.96 -22.48
C GLU A 138 -3.89 -5.19 -22.47
N SER A 139 -2.67 -5.07 -21.98
CA SER A 139 -1.73 -6.19 -21.89
C SER A 139 -2.24 -7.30 -20.96
N LEU A 140 -2.72 -6.92 -19.75
CA LEU A 140 -3.28 -7.86 -18.80
C LEU A 140 -4.55 -8.54 -19.33
N GLN A 141 -5.40 -7.82 -20.06
CA GLN A 141 -6.59 -8.38 -20.68
C GLN A 141 -6.23 -9.42 -21.76
N ALA A 142 -5.23 -9.10 -22.58
CA ALA A 142 -4.79 -10.01 -23.66
C ALA A 142 -4.20 -11.32 -23.10
N GLU A 143 -3.50 -11.25 -21.98
CA GLU A 143 -2.88 -12.43 -21.32
C GLU A 143 -3.85 -13.15 -20.39
N GLY A 144 -4.65 -12.42 -19.61
CA GLY A 144 -5.64 -12.99 -18.70
C GLY A 144 -6.76 -13.75 -19.40
N GLY A 145 -7.05 -13.43 -20.64
CA GLY A 145 -7.99 -14.21 -21.46
C GLY A 145 -7.50 -15.61 -21.83
N LYS A 146 -6.20 -15.89 -21.68
CA LYS A 146 -5.57 -17.20 -21.98
C LYS A 146 -5.38 -18.06 -20.73
N ASP A 147 -5.26 -17.46 -19.57
CA ASP A 147 -5.00 -18.12 -18.29
C ASP A 147 -5.96 -17.56 -17.23
N PRO A 148 -6.96 -18.33 -16.77
CA PRO A 148 -7.94 -17.89 -15.77
C PRO A 148 -7.29 -17.45 -14.43
N ASP A 149 -6.12 -18.03 -14.11
CA ASP A 149 -5.38 -17.70 -12.87
C ASP A 149 -4.34 -16.61 -13.09
N TYR A 150 -4.32 -15.95 -14.24
CA TYR A 150 -3.33 -14.93 -14.56
C TYR A 150 -3.37 -13.74 -13.59
N CYS A 151 -4.55 -13.40 -13.10
CA CYS A 151 -4.70 -12.35 -12.08
C CYS A 151 -3.85 -12.60 -10.81
N LEU A 152 -3.55 -13.86 -10.49
CA LEU A 152 -2.69 -14.24 -9.36
C LEU A 152 -1.19 -14.17 -9.69
N LYS A 153 -0.82 -13.91 -10.94
CA LYS A 153 0.57 -13.95 -11.44
C LYS A 153 1.12 -12.57 -11.82
N VAL A 154 0.32 -11.52 -11.68
CA VAL A 154 0.70 -10.14 -12.04
C VAL A 154 1.84 -9.67 -11.14
N LYS A 155 2.88 -9.10 -11.74
CA LYS A 155 4.11 -8.63 -11.05
C LYS A 155 4.30 -7.12 -11.13
N GLU A 156 3.53 -6.43 -11.94
CA GLU A 156 3.62 -5.00 -12.16
C GLU A 156 3.18 -4.24 -10.91
N SER A 157 4.12 -3.52 -10.31
CA SER A 157 3.85 -2.66 -9.16
C SER A 157 3.39 -1.28 -9.64
N ILE A 158 2.30 -0.81 -9.07
CA ILE A 158 1.73 0.50 -9.40
C ILE A 158 1.87 1.40 -8.17
N PRO A 159 2.63 2.51 -8.24
CA PRO A 159 2.94 3.34 -7.07
C PRO A 159 1.71 3.85 -6.32
N ILE A 160 0.61 4.16 -7.01
CA ILE A 160 -0.63 4.63 -6.40
C ILE A 160 -1.29 3.57 -5.50
N PHE A 161 -0.97 2.28 -5.67
CA PHE A 161 -1.49 1.20 -4.84
C PHE A 161 -0.67 0.97 -3.57
N LEU A 162 0.45 1.68 -3.38
CA LEU A 162 1.34 1.49 -2.26
C LEU A 162 1.32 2.69 -1.30
N CYS A 163 1.18 2.42 -0.02
CA CYS A 163 1.35 3.43 1.03
C CYS A 163 2.82 3.51 1.45
N PRO A 164 3.46 4.68 1.40
CA PRO A 164 4.88 4.83 1.75
C PRO A 164 5.20 4.58 3.23
N SER A 165 4.19 4.45 4.10
CA SER A 165 4.37 4.05 5.51
C SER A 165 4.43 2.54 5.70
N ASP A 166 3.93 1.75 4.73
CA ASP A 166 4.15 0.31 4.71
C ASP A 166 5.42 0.02 3.91
N GLY A 167 6.46 -0.40 4.57
CA GLY A 167 7.79 -0.56 3.97
C GLY A 167 7.78 -1.45 2.71
N ALA A 168 8.75 -1.24 1.84
CA ALA A 168 8.92 -2.06 0.64
C ALA A 168 9.14 -3.53 1.02
N THR A 169 8.38 -4.42 0.41
CA THR A 169 8.55 -5.86 0.55
C THR A 169 9.16 -6.46 -0.71
N SER A 170 9.84 -7.58 -0.55
CA SER A 170 10.46 -8.33 -1.66
C SER A 170 9.51 -9.38 -2.24
N LEU A 171 8.21 -9.13 -2.22
CA LEU A 171 7.24 -10.07 -2.77
C LEU A 171 7.44 -10.27 -4.28
N PRO A 172 7.28 -11.49 -4.78
CA PRO A 172 7.45 -11.80 -6.21
C PRO A 172 6.33 -11.24 -7.09
N LEU A 173 5.19 -10.84 -6.50
CA LEU A 173 4.05 -10.23 -7.15
C LEU A 173 3.81 -8.82 -6.60
N ALA A 174 3.05 -8.02 -7.32
CA ALA A 174 2.78 -6.64 -6.91
C ALA A 174 1.67 -6.54 -5.85
N ALA A 175 1.92 -5.78 -4.80
CA ALA A 175 1.01 -5.61 -3.68
C ALA A 175 0.16 -4.33 -3.77
N THR A 176 -0.88 -4.24 -2.95
CA THR A 176 -1.63 -3.02 -2.66
C THR A 176 -1.82 -2.81 -1.17
N ASN A 177 -1.78 -1.55 -0.75
CA ASN A 177 -2.15 -1.13 0.60
C ASN A 177 -3.57 -0.59 0.67
N TYR A 178 -4.39 -0.81 -0.35
CA TYR A 178 -5.75 -0.28 -0.40
C TYR A 178 -6.72 -1.38 -0.76
N ALA A 179 -7.73 -1.58 0.10
CA ALA A 179 -8.75 -2.60 -0.08
C ALA A 179 -10.14 -1.97 -0.17
N GLY A 180 -11.01 -2.57 -0.96
CA GLY A 180 -12.39 -2.16 -1.15
C GLY A 180 -13.30 -2.71 -0.06
N ASN A 181 -14.35 -1.98 0.30
CA ASN A 181 -15.34 -2.36 1.27
C ASN A 181 -16.27 -3.47 0.74
N ALA A 182 -16.17 -4.69 1.29
CA ALA A 182 -17.04 -5.84 0.98
C ALA A 182 -18.35 -5.85 1.79
N GLY A 183 -18.43 -5.05 2.85
CA GLY A 183 -19.59 -5.02 3.73
C GLY A 183 -19.26 -5.39 5.18
N VAL A 184 -20.32 -5.64 5.94
CA VAL A 184 -20.19 -5.94 7.38
C VAL A 184 -19.86 -7.42 7.59
N TRP A 185 -20.76 -8.31 7.20
CA TRP A 185 -20.62 -9.75 7.42
C TRP A 185 -21.19 -10.55 6.24
N PRO A 186 -20.38 -10.84 5.20
CA PRO A 186 -20.88 -11.48 3.97
C PRO A 186 -21.61 -12.80 4.18
N LEU A 187 -21.31 -13.56 5.26
CA LEU A 187 -21.97 -14.83 5.54
C LEU A 187 -23.50 -14.71 5.76
N THR A 188 -23.94 -13.64 6.42
CA THR A 188 -25.37 -13.46 6.76
C THR A 188 -26.04 -12.35 5.95
N THR A 189 -25.30 -11.31 5.59
CA THR A 189 -25.83 -10.13 4.90
C THR A 189 -25.53 -10.13 3.40
N GLY A 190 -24.73 -11.10 2.93
CA GLY A 190 -24.12 -11.04 1.60
C GLY A 190 -23.13 -9.89 1.52
N PHE A 191 -22.70 -9.57 0.32
CA PHE A 191 -21.81 -8.42 0.08
C PHE A 191 -22.62 -7.12 0.11
N ASN A 192 -22.86 -6.58 1.30
CA ASN A 192 -23.65 -5.35 1.49
C ASN A 192 -22.81 -4.07 1.52
N GLY A 193 -21.50 -4.14 1.22
CA GLY A 193 -20.59 -3.00 1.02
C GLY A 193 -20.66 -2.39 -0.37
N ALA A 194 -19.71 -1.51 -0.67
CA ALA A 194 -19.56 -0.87 -1.99
C ALA A 194 -19.19 -1.87 -3.08
N PHE A 195 -18.38 -2.88 -2.76
CA PHE A 195 -17.91 -3.88 -3.72
C PHE A 195 -18.54 -5.23 -3.44
N VAL A 196 -19.15 -5.81 -4.47
CA VAL A 196 -19.81 -7.13 -4.41
C VAL A 196 -18.98 -8.16 -5.16
N ILE A 197 -19.15 -9.44 -4.80
CA ILE A 197 -18.60 -10.57 -5.53
C ILE A 197 -19.74 -11.30 -6.22
N PRO A 198 -19.95 -11.09 -7.53
CA PRO A 198 -21.10 -11.67 -8.25
C PRO A 198 -21.16 -13.20 -8.22
N GLN A 199 -20.02 -13.87 -8.16
CA GLN A 199 -19.93 -15.34 -8.14
C GLN A 199 -20.40 -15.95 -6.81
N ALA A 200 -20.46 -15.16 -5.72
CA ALA A 200 -20.96 -15.62 -4.43
C ALA A 200 -22.50 -15.66 -4.32
N ILE A 201 -23.20 -15.19 -5.35
CA ILE A 201 -24.67 -15.08 -5.38
C ILE A 201 -25.36 -16.44 -5.26
N ASP A 202 -24.80 -17.47 -5.90
CA ASP A 202 -25.42 -18.81 -5.95
C ASP A 202 -25.49 -19.49 -4.57
N ILE A 203 -24.69 -19.05 -3.62
CA ILE A 203 -24.62 -19.65 -2.28
C ILE A 203 -25.55 -18.94 -1.30
N TYR A 204 -25.79 -17.63 -1.44
CA TYR A 204 -26.51 -16.82 -0.44
C TYR A 204 -27.44 -15.74 -1.04
N ASN A 205 -27.95 -15.91 -2.19
CA ASN A 205 -29.07 -15.24 -2.90
C ASN A 205 -29.41 -13.76 -2.61
N ASN A 206 -28.59 -13.01 -1.87
CA ASN A 206 -28.89 -11.64 -1.44
C ASN A 206 -27.94 -10.55 -1.95
N SER A 207 -26.87 -10.92 -2.69
CA SER A 207 -25.96 -9.89 -3.19
C SER A 207 -26.39 -9.39 -4.56
N PRO A 208 -26.57 -8.09 -4.76
CA PRO A 208 -26.88 -7.56 -6.08
C PRO A 208 -25.73 -7.82 -7.06
N VAL A 209 -26.06 -8.16 -8.30
CA VAL A 209 -25.08 -8.34 -9.37
C VAL A 209 -24.41 -7.02 -9.72
N ARG A 210 -25.10 -5.91 -9.49
CA ARG A 210 -24.67 -4.54 -9.77
C ARG A 210 -24.93 -3.65 -8.58
N VAL A 211 -24.00 -2.78 -8.27
CA VAL A 211 -24.16 -1.71 -7.28
C VAL A 211 -23.94 -0.38 -7.98
N THR A 212 -24.77 0.59 -7.64
CA THR A 212 -24.63 1.98 -8.08
C THR A 212 -24.64 2.89 -6.86
N SER A 213 -24.12 4.09 -6.99
CA SER A 213 -24.20 5.12 -5.92
C SER A 213 -25.64 5.41 -5.50
N GLY A 214 -26.61 5.31 -6.40
CA GLY A 214 -28.04 5.45 -6.08
C GLY A 214 -28.61 4.36 -5.17
N MET A 215 -27.93 3.24 -4.99
CA MET A 215 -28.35 2.16 -4.07
C MET A 215 -27.79 2.33 -2.65
N ILE A 216 -27.02 3.38 -2.40
CA ILE A 216 -26.44 3.66 -1.09
C ILE A 216 -27.41 4.48 -0.25
N SER A 217 -28.36 3.83 0.41
CA SER A 217 -29.41 4.51 1.19
C SER A 217 -28.91 5.11 2.49
N ASP A 218 -27.81 4.59 3.06
CA ASP A 218 -27.17 5.14 4.27
C ASP A 218 -26.47 6.48 4.03
N GLY A 219 -26.34 6.87 2.75
CA GLY A 219 -25.70 8.08 2.28
C GLY A 219 -24.23 7.87 1.89
N LEU A 220 -23.83 8.48 0.80
CA LEU A 220 -22.49 8.35 0.23
C LEU A 220 -21.39 8.79 1.21
N SER A 221 -21.67 9.77 2.08
CA SER A 221 -20.74 10.23 3.10
C SER A 221 -20.63 9.30 4.32
N ASN A 222 -21.52 8.33 4.47
CA ASN A 222 -21.54 7.41 5.62
C ASN A 222 -21.10 5.99 5.24
N THR A 223 -20.99 5.70 3.95
CA THR A 223 -20.55 4.38 3.46
C THR A 223 -19.10 4.46 2.99
N SER A 224 -18.24 3.65 3.57
CA SER A 224 -16.83 3.57 3.17
C SER A 224 -16.69 2.95 1.79
N LEU A 225 -15.72 3.44 1.01
CA LEU A 225 -15.41 2.90 -0.30
C LEU A 225 -14.13 2.06 -0.25
N VAL A 226 -13.00 2.69 0.06
CA VAL A 226 -11.67 2.04 0.13
C VAL A 226 -11.00 2.44 1.43
N SER A 227 -10.30 1.51 2.06
CA SER A 227 -9.50 1.75 3.26
C SER A 227 -8.08 1.22 3.10
N GLU A 228 -7.17 1.71 3.94
CA GLU A 228 -5.82 1.18 4.04
C GLU A 228 -5.83 -0.25 4.58
N VAL A 229 -4.90 -1.07 4.07
CA VAL A 229 -4.56 -2.39 4.59
C VAL A 229 -3.05 -2.58 4.58
N ILE A 230 -2.49 -3.17 5.62
CA ILE A 230 -1.11 -3.63 5.62
C ILE A 230 -1.07 -4.89 4.77
N HIS A 231 -0.32 -4.87 3.66
CA HIS A 231 -0.23 -6.03 2.79
C HIS A 231 0.65 -7.14 3.42
N ALA A 232 0.37 -8.39 3.07
CA ALA A 232 1.20 -9.52 3.45
C ALA A 232 2.59 -9.40 2.84
N ASP A 233 3.59 -9.97 3.50
CA ASP A 233 4.99 -10.00 3.03
C ASP A 233 5.58 -11.41 2.98
N GLY A 234 4.73 -12.44 3.15
CA GLY A 234 5.17 -13.83 3.28
C GLY A 234 5.77 -14.16 4.64
N GLY A 235 5.82 -13.20 5.56
CA GLY A 235 6.24 -13.40 6.95
C GLY A 235 5.07 -13.77 7.86
N PHE A 236 5.38 -14.01 9.14
CA PHE A 236 4.40 -14.36 10.18
C PHE A 236 4.14 -13.22 11.17
N ALA A 237 4.41 -11.97 10.77
CA ALA A 237 4.08 -10.82 11.61
C ALA A 237 2.55 -10.73 11.80
N PRO A 238 2.05 -10.63 13.05
CA PRO A 238 0.62 -10.66 13.34
C PRO A 238 -0.22 -9.68 12.53
N GLU A 239 0.33 -8.48 12.31
CA GLU A 239 -0.31 -7.40 11.54
C GLU A 239 -0.38 -7.68 10.03
N ARG A 240 0.46 -8.61 9.53
CA ARG A 240 0.54 -8.99 8.11
C ARG A 240 -0.10 -10.33 7.80
N THR A 241 -0.47 -11.07 8.81
CA THR A 241 -0.97 -12.46 8.69
C THR A 241 -2.50 -12.49 8.80
N ASN A 242 -3.14 -13.30 7.96
CA ASN A 242 -4.51 -13.71 8.18
C ASN A 242 -4.50 -15.02 8.97
N TRP A 243 -5.24 -15.07 10.07
CA TRP A 243 -5.29 -16.23 10.96
C TRP A 243 -6.48 -17.12 10.61
N ASP A 244 -6.36 -18.43 10.79
CA ASP A 244 -7.45 -19.34 10.56
C ASP A 244 -8.23 -19.59 11.88
N THR A 245 -9.55 -19.48 11.80
CA THR A 245 -10.45 -19.90 12.88
C THR A 245 -10.88 -21.34 12.62
N VAL A 246 -10.47 -22.25 13.47
CA VAL A 246 -10.72 -23.71 13.30
C VAL A 246 -12.23 -24.07 13.26
N ARG A 247 -13.09 -23.17 13.73
CA ARG A 247 -14.53 -23.39 13.82
C ARG A 247 -15.29 -22.42 12.95
N LYS A 248 -16.40 -22.92 12.39
CA LYS A 248 -17.38 -22.10 11.71
C LYS A 248 -18.23 -21.34 12.73
N TYR A 249 -18.48 -20.07 12.46
CA TYR A 249 -19.30 -19.19 13.30
C TYR A 249 -20.46 -18.63 12.49
N PHE A 250 -21.65 -18.55 13.11
CA PHE A 250 -22.87 -18.03 12.48
C PHE A 250 -23.21 -16.62 12.96
N HIS A 251 -22.56 -16.15 14.04
CA HIS A 251 -22.77 -14.81 14.58
C HIS A 251 -21.49 -14.00 14.49
N ILE A 252 -21.63 -12.77 13.99
CA ILE A 252 -20.52 -11.84 13.75
C ILE A 252 -19.68 -11.57 15.02
N ASN A 253 -20.33 -11.46 16.19
CA ASN A 253 -19.64 -11.18 17.44
C ASN A 253 -18.81 -12.38 17.91
N ASP A 254 -19.34 -13.60 17.77
CA ASP A 254 -18.64 -14.83 18.13
C ASP A 254 -17.40 -15.00 17.24
N PHE A 255 -17.53 -14.72 15.94
CA PHE A 255 -16.41 -14.76 15.03
C PHE A 255 -15.36 -13.68 15.34
N ALA A 256 -15.80 -12.46 15.63
CA ALA A 256 -14.89 -11.37 16.00
C ALA A 256 -14.12 -11.70 17.30
N HIS A 257 -14.77 -12.28 18.30
CA HIS A 257 -14.10 -12.74 19.53
C HIS A 257 -13.12 -13.89 19.27
N ALA A 258 -13.54 -14.89 18.48
CA ALA A 258 -12.67 -15.98 18.10
C ALA A 258 -11.43 -15.48 17.35
N CYS A 259 -11.61 -14.54 16.43
CA CYS A 259 -10.54 -13.90 15.70
C CYS A 259 -9.51 -13.22 16.62
N GLN A 260 -9.96 -12.50 17.63
CA GLN A 260 -9.08 -11.87 18.61
C GLN A 260 -8.30 -12.89 19.47
N SER A 261 -8.88 -14.08 19.67
CA SER A 261 -8.29 -15.11 20.52
C SER A 261 -7.22 -15.98 19.82
N VAL A 262 -7.12 -15.94 18.49
CA VAL A 262 -6.11 -16.75 17.75
C VAL A 262 -4.70 -16.18 17.80
N LEU A 263 -4.51 -14.95 18.28
CA LEU A 263 -3.18 -14.36 18.48
C LEU A 263 -2.35 -15.23 19.41
N GLY A 264 -1.20 -15.69 18.91
CA GLY A 264 -0.29 -16.57 19.68
C GLY A 264 -0.65 -18.04 19.64
N SER A 265 -1.72 -18.44 18.98
CA SER A 265 -1.98 -19.83 18.65
C SER A 265 -1.11 -20.27 17.48
N ASN A 266 -0.83 -21.58 17.36
CA ASN A 266 -0.13 -22.16 16.20
C ASN A 266 -1.05 -22.27 14.95
N GLN A 267 -2.18 -21.56 14.97
CA GLN A 267 -3.20 -21.61 13.92
C GLN A 267 -2.97 -20.48 12.94
N HIS A 268 -2.00 -20.66 12.07
CA HIS A 268 -1.80 -19.77 10.92
C HIS A 268 -2.82 -20.09 9.84
N SER A 269 -3.25 -19.12 9.08
CA SER A 269 -3.93 -19.39 7.82
C SER A 269 -2.92 -20.08 6.91
N VAL A 270 -3.00 -21.39 6.92
CA VAL A 270 -1.98 -22.25 6.34
C VAL A 270 -2.30 -22.55 4.91
N GLU A 271 -1.24 -22.83 4.28
CA GLU A 271 -1.07 -23.40 2.97
C GLU A 271 -1.22 -22.41 1.81
N GLY A 272 -0.08 -21.83 1.56
CA GLY A 272 0.25 -21.23 0.26
C GLY A 272 -0.56 -19.98 -0.02
N ASP A 273 0.00 -19.09 -0.63
CA ASP A 273 -0.37 -17.88 -1.38
C ASP A 273 -1.86 -17.52 -1.59
N ARG A 274 -2.81 -18.22 -0.99
CA ARG A 274 -4.24 -18.11 -1.32
C ARG A 274 -4.99 -17.00 -0.60
N PHE A 275 -4.41 -16.37 0.42
CA PHE A 275 -5.06 -15.26 1.15
C PHE A 275 -4.03 -14.28 1.68
N ALA A 276 -3.10 -13.91 0.83
CA ALA A 276 -2.13 -12.88 1.15
C ALA A 276 -2.80 -11.51 0.99
N ARG A 277 -3.21 -10.91 2.09
CA ARG A 277 -3.86 -9.59 2.14
C ARG A 277 -3.08 -8.56 1.31
N GLY A 278 -3.80 -7.89 0.39
CA GLY A 278 -3.22 -6.90 -0.50
C GLY A 278 -2.26 -7.46 -1.55
N TYR A 279 -2.28 -8.77 -1.84
CA TYR A 279 -1.29 -9.41 -2.68
C TYR A 279 -1.84 -10.62 -3.46
N PRO A 280 -1.82 -10.62 -4.80
CA PRO A 280 -1.50 -9.48 -5.65
C PRO A 280 -2.66 -8.47 -5.75
N TRP A 281 -2.36 -7.22 -6.09
CA TRP A 281 -3.38 -6.17 -6.25
C TRP A 281 -4.41 -6.50 -7.33
N SER A 282 -4.07 -7.35 -8.26
CA SER A 282 -4.90 -7.76 -9.41
C SER A 282 -5.95 -8.81 -9.07
N ALA A 283 -5.76 -9.56 -7.97
CA ALA A 283 -6.70 -10.60 -7.55
C ALA A 283 -7.88 -10.01 -6.76
N GLY A 284 -9.10 -10.35 -7.20
CA GLY A 284 -10.33 -9.86 -6.59
C GLY A 284 -10.91 -10.88 -5.65
N ASP A 285 -10.81 -10.65 -4.34
CA ASP A 285 -11.55 -11.39 -3.33
C ASP A 285 -11.41 -10.74 -1.94
N VAL A 286 -12.23 -11.21 -0.98
CA VAL A 286 -12.01 -10.93 0.44
C VAL A 286 -10.74 -11.65 0.87
N GLY A 287 -9.80 -10.91 1.49
CA GLY A 287 -8.49 -11.46 1.83
C GLY A 287 -7.38 -11.09 0.86
N TYR A 288 -7.69 -10.71 -0.38
CA TYR A 288 -6.72 -10.10 -1.31
C TYR A 288 -6.87 -8.57 -1.34
N THR A 289 -7.95 -8.10 -1.94
CA THR A 289 -8.17 -6.68 -2.23
C THR A 289 -9.47 -6.12 -1.66
N LEU A 290 -10.18 -6.90 -0.87
CA LEU A 290 -11.37 -6.48 -0.16
C LEU A 290 -11.20 -6.66 1.34
N TYR A 291 -11.81 -5.76 2.12
CA TYR A 291 -11.87 -5.81 3.58
C TYR A 291 -13.32 -5.82 4.08
N THR A 292 -13.50 -6.18 5.34
CA THR A 292 -14.81 -6.26 5.99
C THR A 292 -14.88 -5.40 7.26
N HIS A 293 -16.07 -5.09 7.71
CA HIS A 293 -16.31 -4.34 8.94
C HIS A 293 -16.68 -5.23 10.13
N VAL A 294 -16.09 -6.44 10.18
CA VAL A 294 -16.31 -7.39 11.29
C VAL A 294 -15.60 -6.94 12.56
N THR A 295 -14.31 -6.61 12.42
CA THR A 295 -13.41 -6.21 13.52
C THR A 295 -12.90 -4.79 13.31
N PRO A 296 -12.59 -4.04 14.40
CA PRO A 296 -12.12 -2.65 14.31
C PRO A 296 -10.84 -2.52 13.50
N PRO A 297 -10.46 -1.29 13.09
CA PRO A 297 -9.19 -1.03 12.45
C PRO A 297 -7.99 -1.51 13.28
N ASN A 298 -6.90 -1.88 12.59
CA ASN A 298 -5.65 -2.38 13.17
C ASN A 298 -5.80 -3.60 14.10
N SER A 299 -6.94 -4.30 14.02
CA SER A 299 -7.13 -5.57 14.70
C SER A 299 -6.69 -6.75 13.84
N VAL A 300 -6.70 -7.94 14.43
CA VAL A 300 -6.33 -9.18 13.76
C VAL A 300 -7.30 -9.48 12.62
N SER A 301 -6.74 -9.89 11.49
CA SER A 301 -7.50 -10.41 10.36
C SER A 301 -7.56 -11.92 10.40
N CYS A 302 -8.74 -12.47 10.18
CA CYS A 302 -8.99 -13.91 10.22
C CYS A 302 -9.86 -14.36 9.06
N ASN A 303 -9.73 -15.62 8.71
CA ASN A 303 -10.64 -16.31 7.82
C ASN A 303 -10.95 -17.71 8.37
N HIS A 304 -11.99 -18.34 7.88
CA HIS A 304 -12.26 -19.74 8.15
C HIS A 304 -12.04 -20.55 6.88
N ASN A 305 -11.00 -21.37 6.89
CA ASN A 305 -10.72 -22.43 5.92
C ASN A 305 -11.08 -22.09 4.46
N THR A 306 -10.51 -21.02 3.91
CA THR A 306 -10.71 -20.65 2.49
C THR A 306 -12.11 -20.16 2.08
N VAL A 307 -13.03 -19.97 3.01
CA VAL A 307 -14.38 -19.47 2.68
C VAL A 307 -14.39 -17.96 2.80
N VAL A 308 -14.40 -17.27 1.68
CA VAL A 308 -14.43 -15.80 1.58
C VAL A 308 -15.57 -15.13 2.33
N LEU A 309 -16.66 -15.84 2.57
CA LEU A 309 -17.83 -15.34 3.29
C LEU A 309 -17.62 -15.30 4.81
N GLU A 310 -16.67 -16.08 5.32
CA GLU A 310 -16.31 -16.15 6.74
C GLU A 310 -14.93 -15.51 6.96
N ALA A 311 -14.76 -14.30 6.50
CA ALA A 311 -13.50 -13.55 6.65
C ALA A 311 -13.74 -12.23 7.39
N ALA A 312 -12.89 -11.96 8.39
CA ALA A 312 -12.75 -10.69 9.06
C ALA A 312 -11.41 -10.07 8.64
N ILE A 313 -11.41 -9.37 7.53
CA ILE A 313 -10.22 -8.66 7.06
C ILE A 313 -10.30 -7.23 7.57
N ALA A 314 -9.58 -6.94 8.65
CA ALA A 314 -9.55 -5.62 9.25
C ALA A 314 -8.80 -4.63 8.35
N PRO A 315 -9.31 -3.40 8.16
CA PRO A 315 -8.49 -2.32 7.64
C PRO A 315 -7.33 -2.07 8.60
N SER A 316 -6.15 -1.78 8.08
CA SER A 316 -4.93 -1.67 8.89
C SER A 316 -3.90 -0.75 8.25
N SER A 317 -3.08 -0.12 9.09
CA SER A 317 -2.11 0.88 8.65
C SER A 317 -0.97 0.99 9.64
N TYR A 318 0.19 1.44 9.19
CA TYR A 318 1.30 1.85 10.07
C TYR A 318 1.18 3.30 10.56
N HIS A 319 0.11 4.01 10.21
CA HIS A 319 -0.19 5.32 10.78
C HIS A 319 -0.64 5.17 12.24
N PRO A 320 -0.01 5.88 13.20
CA PRO A 320 -0.27 5.64 14.61
C PRO A 320 -1.73 5.85 15.03
N GLY A 321 -2.39 4.78 15.46
CA GLY A 321 -3.72 4.81 16.07
C GLY A 321 -4.89 5.04 15.11
N ILE A 322 -4.66 5.05 13.80
CA ILE A 322 -5.68 5.32 12.78
C ILE A 322 -5.46 4.50 11.51
N VAL A 323 -6.52 4.37 10.72
CA VAL A 323 -6.45 4.03 9.30
C VAL A 323 -7.12 5.14 8.48
N HIS A 324 -6.58 5.45 7.32
CA HIS A 324 -7.25 6.35 6.39
C HIS A 324 -8.28 5.59 5.56
N THR A 325 -9.48 6.13 5.50
CA THR A 325 -10.59 5.54 4.74
C THR A 325 -11.23 6.62 3.87
N VAL A 326 -11.41 6.33 2.60
CA VAL A 326 -12.18 7.18 1.70
C VAL A 326 -13.62 6.65 1.62
N PHE A 327 -14.57 7.58 1.68
CA PHE A 327 -16.01 7.29 1.60
C PHE A 327 -16.52 7.43 0.16
N MET A 328 -17.73 6.97 -0.08
CA MET A 328 -18.36 6.97 -1.42
C MET A 328 -18.49 8.37 -2.02
N ASP A 329 -18.58 9.42 -1.19
CA ASP A 329 -18.60 10.83 -1.62
C ASP A 329 -17.20 11.39 -1.95
N GLY A 330 -16.14 10.58 -1.84
CA GLY A 330 -14.75 10.99 -2.04
C GLY A 330 -14.12 11.68 -0.83
N SER A 331 -14.85 11.87 0.29
CA SER A 331 -14.27 12.39 1.52
C SER A 331 -13.32 11.37 2.15
N ASN A 332 -12.12 11.82 2.55
CA ASN A 332 -11.13 11.00 3.25
C ASN A 332 -11.17 11.32 4.73
N ARG A 333 -11.28 10.29 5.59
CA ARG A 333 -11.34 10.44 7.04
C ARG A 333 -10.41 9.45 7.73
N PRO A 334 -9.70 9.88 8.78
CA PRO A 334 -9.04 8.96 9.68
C PRO A 334 -10.09 8.23 10.53
N VAL A 335 -10.02 6.92 10.57
CA VAL A 335 -10.83 6.07 11.44
C VAL A 335 -9.92 5.54 12.55
N ALA A 336 -10.26 5.83 13.81
CA ALA A 336 -9.43 5.45 14.95
C ALA A 336 -9.52 3.95 15.27
N ASP A 337 -8.47 3.36 15.79
CA ASP A 337 -8.43 1.96 16.23
C ASP A 337 -9.49 1.65 17.29
N GLN A 338 -9.81 2.65 18.13
CA GLN A 338 -10.77 2.55 19.24
C GLN A 338 -12.17 3.06 18.86
N VAL A 339 -12.49 3.08 17.56
CA VAL A 339 -13.84 3.43 17.11
C VAL A 339 -14.87 2.45 17.71
N ASP A 340 -16.03 2.97 18.12
CA ASP A 340 -17.12 2.10 18.52
C ASP A 340 -17.48 1.11 17.42
N ILE A 341 -17.59 -0.18 17.76
CA ILE A 341 -17.76 -1.24 16.78
C ILE A 341 -19.05 -1.10 15.97
N GLN A 342 -20.11 -0.58 16.57
CA GLN A 342 -21.39 -0.39 15.87
C GLN A 342 -21.26 0.78 14.87
N VAL A 343 -20.59 1.85 15.27
CA VAL A 343 -20.27 2.97 14.38
C VAL A 343 -19.39 2.49 13.22
N PHE A 344 -18.35 1.70 13.52
CA PHE A 344 -17.47 1.16 12.47
C PHE A 344 -18.24 0.27 11.50
N ARG A 345 -19.09 -0.63 12.00
CA ARG A 345 -19.94 -1.49 11.17
C ARG A 345 -20.94 -0.70 10.34
N SER A 346 -21.40 0.45 10.85
CA SER A 346 -22.29 1.31 10.09
C SER A 346 -21.67 1.91 8.83
N PHE A 347 -20.35 2.05 8.79
CA PHE A 347 -19.64 2.51 7.59
C PHE A 347 -19.54 1.41 6.52
N GLY A 348 -19.70 0.14 6.89
CA GLY A 348 -19.58 -1.00 5.99
C GLY A 348 -20.80 -1.23 5.11
N SER A 349 -21.99 -0.86 5.54
CA SER A 349 -23.25 -1.19 4.89
C SER A 349 -23.71 -0.10 3.92
N ARG A 350 -24.30 -0.52 2.78
CA ARG A 350 -25.05 0.36 1.87
C ARG A 350 -26.44 0.73 2.40
N ASN A 351 -27.00 -0.15 3.23
CA ASN A 351 -28.37 -0.04 3.71
C ASN A 351 -28.43 -0.53 5.17
N SER A 352 -28.77 0.36 6.08
CA SER A 352 -28.86 0.08 7.52
C SER A 352 -29.87 -1.03 7.87
N LEU A 353 -30.78 -1.36 6.98
CA LEU A 353 -31.73 -2.46 7.14
C LEU A 353 -31.10 -3.84 6.97
N ASP A 354 -29.89 -3.90 6.41
CA ASP A 354 -29.13 -5.15 6.17
C ASP A 354 -28.17 -5.50 7.32
N ARG A 355 -28.39 -4.96 8.53
CA ARG A 355 -27.51 -5.15 9.71
C ARG A 355 -27.93 -6.32 10.57
#